data_2f69d2e656122aaeae03a0538ebf24c6
#
_entry.id   2f69d2e656122aaeae03a0538ebf24c6
#
_cell.length_a   1.000
_cell.length_b   1.000
_cell.length_c   1.000
_cell.angle_alpha   90.00
_cell.angle_beta   90.00
_cell.angle_gamma   90.00
#
_symmetry.space_group_name_H-M   'P 1'
#
loop_
_entity.id
_entity.type
_entity.pdbx_description
1 polymer ?
#
loop_
_entity_poly.entity_id
_entity_poly.type
_entity_poly.pdbx_seq_one_letter_code
_entity_poly.pdbx_strand_id
1 'polypeptide(L)'
;HTLIAFRTFERNGAAKILAIDPDTLETSEMAAGRIDFKAPVEESSLSATPFHKALSRHTALPCPLQNDGLTESDTSVCGSFLTVDLCPSVMPFEKRLFEGLIDLWRDRGEPAPVGLAVTGVWADRHEEELQWLIGQVRERKLRITWINHSYNHPYDRDKALDETFLLTPGTNFEEEILSTEILLLEHDLVPSVFFRFPGLVSNCDLIRRLKALSLIPVGSRAWLAKGETPVEGSIILVHGNGNEPAG
;
A
#
# COMPACT_ATOMS: atom_id res chain seq x y z
N HIS A 1 -23.22 9.99 -4.52
CA HIS A 1 -21.77 9.72 -4.41
C HIS A 1 -21.43 8.58 -5.36
N THR A 2 -20.48 8.77 -6.24
CA THR A 2 -20.06 7.76 -7.23
C THR A 2 -18.83 7.05 -6.69
N LEU A 3 -18.87 5.72 -6.61
CA LEU A 3 -17.74 4.87 -6.26
C LEU A 3 -17.28 4.09 -7.49
N ILE A 4 -16.02 3.75 -7.55
CA ILE A 4 -15.43 2.93 -8.62
C ILE A 4 -15.19 1.52 -8.07
N ALA A 5 -15.90 0.51 -8.60
CA ALA A 5 -15.62 -0.89 -8.27
C ALA A 5 -14.32 -1.33 -8.97
N PHE A 6 -13.34 -1.86 -8.23
CA PHE A 6 -12.06 -2.31 -8.79
C PHE A 6 -11.75 -3.79 -8.54
N ARG A 7 -12.45 -4.43 -7.57
CA ARG A 7 -12.42 -5.89 -7.35
C ARG A 7 -13.80 -6.42 -7.12
N THR A 8 -14.03 -7.64 -7.56
CA THR A 8 -15.19 -8.45 -7.19
C THR A 8 -14.69 -9.78 -6.63
N PHE A 9 -15.27 -10.23 -5.53
CA PHE A 9 -14.86 -11.47 -4.87
C PHE A 9 -16.04 -12.10 -4.13
N GLU A 10 -15.88 -13.34 -3.69
CA GLU A 10 -16.85 -14.03 -2.86
C GLU A 10 -16.29 -14.20 -1.45
N ARG A 11 -17.11 -13.91 -0.45
CA ARG A 11 -16.76 -14.09 0.96
C ARG A 11 -17.95 -14.67 1.70
N ASN A 12 -17.75 -15.86 2.32
CA ASN A 12 -18.81 -16.58 3.05
C ASN A 12 -20.07 -16.80 2.20
N GLY A 13 -19.90 -17.18 0.92
CA GLY A 13 -21.01 -17.40 0.00
C GLY A 13 -21.74 -16.13 -0.47
N ALA A 14 -21.23 -14.96 -0.18
CA ALA A 14 -21.80 -13.69 -0.60
C ALA A 14 -20.86 -12.94 -1.55
N ALA A 15 -21.41 -12.46 -2.67
CA ALA A 15 -20.68 -11.63 -3.62
C ALA A 15 -20.40 -10.23 -3.00
N LYS A 16 -19.15 -9.85 -3.02
CA LYS A 16 -18.60 -8.61 -2.46
C LYS A 16 -17.86 -7.82 -3.51
N ILE A 17 -17.68 -6.54 -3.25
CA ILE A 17 -16.96 -5.60 -4.09
C ILE A 17 -16.03 -4.77 -3.21
N LEU A 18 -14.80 -4.58 -3.68
CA LEU A 18 -13.98 -3.46 -3.22
C LEU A 18 -14.24 -2.26 -4.14
N ALA A 19 -14.56 -1.16 -3.52
CA ALA A 19 -14.82 0.10 -4.20
C ALA A 19 -13.92 1.21 -3.69
N ILE A 20 -13.58 2.14 -4.59
CA ILE A 20 -12.77 3.33 -4.34
C ILE A 20 -13.70 4.54 -4.37
N ASP A 21 -13.57 5.41 -3.40
CA ASP A 21 -14.01 6.79 -3.50
C ASP A 21 -12.98 7.56 -4.37
N PRO A 22 -13.35 8.00 -5.58
CA PRO A 22 -12.39 8.62 -6.49
C PRO A 22 -11.89 10.00 -6.03
N ASP A 23 -12.55 10.63 -5.06
CA ASP A 23 -12.18 11.94 -4.54
C ASP A 23 -11.25 11.85 -3.33
N THR A 24 -11.43 10.83 -2.47
CA THR A 24 -10.63 10.64 -1.24
C THR A 24 -9.61 9.52 -1.33
N LEU A 25 -9.70 8.65 -2.33
CA LEU A 25 -8.93 7.41 -2.49
C LEU A 25 -9.18 6.38 -1.38
N GLU A 26 -10.17 6.61 -0.53
CA GLU A 26 -10.57 5.63 0.48
C GLU A 26 -11.22 4.42 -0.18
N THR A 27 -10.90 3.24 0.34
CA THR A 27 -11.47 1.98 -0.13
C THR A 27 -12.47 1.42 0.87
N SER A 28 -13.47 0.70 0.37
CA SER A 28 -14.49 0.07 1.19
C SER A 28 -14.94 -1.27 0.62
N GLU A 29 -15.28 -2.22 1.51
CA GLU A 29 -15.95 -3.47 1.16
C GLU A 29 -17.46 -3.25 1.16
N MET A 30 -18.13 -3.71 0.10
CA MET A 30 -19.57 -3.57 -0.07
C MET A 30 -20.20 -4.88 -0.55
N ALA A 31 -21.47 -5.12 -0.17
CA ALA A 31 -22.25 -6.24 -0.73
C ALA A 31 -22.64 -5.93 -2.19
N ALA A 32 -22.34 -6.83 -3.13
CA ALA A 32 -22.63 -6.62 -4.55
C ALA A 32 -24.13 -6.37 -4.82
N GLY A 33 -25.03 -7.03 -4.09
CA GLY A 33 -26.48 -6.87 -4.25
C GLY A 33 -27.06 -5.52 -3.78
N ARG A 34 -26.25 -4.62 -3.22
CA ARG A 34 -26.65 -3.29 -2.78
C ARG A 34 -26.25 -2.17 -3.73
N ILE A 35 -25.60 -2.52 -4.85
CA ILE A 35 -25.05 -1.54 -5.77
C ILE A 35 -25.86 -1.53 -7.05
N ASP A 36 -26.36 -0.35 -7.39
CA ASP A 36 -26.92 -0.10 -8.71
C ASP A 36 -25.75 0.23 -9.65
N PHE A 37 -25.29 -0.83 -10.36
CA PHE A 37 -24.25 -0.67 -11.39
C PHE A 37 -24.82 0.16 -12.52
N LYS A 38 -24.51 1.43 -12.53
CA LYS A 38 -24.71 2.26 -13.72
C LYS A 38 -23.65 1.90 -14.75
N ALA A 39 -24.02 2.03 -16.03
CA ALA A 39 -23.06 1.92 -17.13
C ALA A 39 -21.82 2.79 -16.84
N PRO A 40 -20.63 2.43 -17.38
CA PRO A 40 -19.41 3.17 -17.11
C PRO A 40 -19.67 4.67 -17.20
N VAL A 41 -19.35 5.38 -16.13
CA VAL A 41 -19.35 6.85 -16.13
C VAL A 41 -18.45 7.28 -17.27
N GLU A 42 -18.85 8.27 -18.07
CA GLU A 42 -18.03 8.75 -19.17
C GLU A 42 -16.61 9.00 -18.69
N GLU A 43 -15.63 8.46 -19.40
CA GLU A 43 -14.20 8.52 -19.05
C GLU A 43 -13.75 9.97 -18.76
N SER A 44 -14.40 10.93 -19.41
CA SER A 44 -14.20 12.37 -19.19
C SER A 44 -14.51 12.83 -17.76
N SER A 45 -15.51 12.26 -17.09
CA SER A 45 -15.87 12.65 -15.73
C SER A 45 -14.97 11.99 -14.67
N LEU A 46 -14.44 10.80 -14.94
CA LEU A 46 -13.48 10.11 -14.07
C LEU A 46 -12.09 10.74 -14.17
N SER A 47 -11.69 11.21 -15.33
CA SER A 47 -10.35 11.79 -15.57
C SER A 47 -10.03 13.00 -14.70
N ALA A 48 -11.05 13.71 -14.21
CA ALA A 48 -10.90 14.87 -13.34
C ALA A 48 -10.68 14.51 -11.86
N THR A 49 -10.99 13.27 -11.46
CA THR A 49 -10.91 12.85 -10.05
C THR A 49 -9.46 12.71 -9.55
N PRO A 50 -9.18 12.92 -8.25
CA PRO A 50 -7.89 12.69 -7.64
C PRO A 50 -7.34 11.29 -7.89
N PHE A 51 -8.16 10.25 -7.73
CA PHE A 51 -7.75 8.87 -8.00
C PHE A 51 -7.24 8.67 -9.44
N HIS A 52 -8.01 9.09 -10.43
CA HIS A 52 -7.63 8.89 -11.83
C HIS A 52 -6.39 9.71 -12.22
N LYS A 53 -6.26 10.93 -11.68
CA LYS A 53 -5.06 11.77 -11.86
C LYS A 53 -3.83 11.09 -11.28
N ALA A 54 -3.91 10.60 -10.02
CA ALA A 54 -2.82 9.91 -9.37
C ALA A 54 -2.45 8.62 -10.13
N LEU A 55 -3.43 7.77 -10.46
CA LEU A 55 -3.20 6.55 -11.23
C LEU A 55 -2.52 6.86 -12.58
N SER A 56 -3.02 7.85 -13.33
CA SER A 56 -2.48 8.19 -14.64
C SER A 56 -1.08 8.80 -14.56
N ARG A 57 -0.82 9.67 -13.57
CA ARG A 57 0.46 10.35 -13.38
C ARG A 57 1.55 9.38 -12.95
N HIS A 58 1.27 8.56 -11.94
CA HIS A 58 2.28 7.69 -11.31
C HIS A 58 2.44 6.33 -12.01
N THR A 59 1.72 6.09 -13.09
CA THR A 59 1.93 4.96 -14.00
C THR A 59 2.31 5.39 -15.41
N ALA A 60 2.73 6.65 -15.59
CA ALA A 60 3.18 7.19 -16.86
C ALA A 60 4.67 6.90 -17.11
N LEU A 61 5.06 6.97 -18.38
CA LEU A 61 6.47 6.91 -18.78
C LEU A 61 7.22 8.21 -18.38
N PRO A 62 8.52 8.14 -18.11
CA PRO A 62 9.37 6.94 -18.08
C PRO A 62 9.13 6.11 -16.83
N CYS A 63 9.48 4.80 -16.87
CA CYS A 63 9.43 3.92 -15.70
C CYS A 63 10.87 3.65 -15.24
N PRO A 64 11.40 4.39 -14.27
CA PRO A 64 12.72 4.11 -13.71
C PRO A 64 12.74 2.72 -13.06
N LEU A 65 13.89 2.03 -13.13
CA LEU A 65 14.03 0.71 -12.53
C LEU A 65 13.77 0.71 -11.02
N GLN A 66 14.08 1.81 -10.34
CA GLN A 66 13.91 1.92 -8.90
C GLN A 66 13.19 3.21 -8.52
N ASN A 67 12.32 3.11 -7.51
CA ASN A 67 11.60 4.22 -6.89
C ASN A 67 10.62 4.92 -7.84
N ASP A 68 9.93 4.14 -8.68
CA ASP A 68 8.84 4.64 -9.51
C ASP A 68 7.55 4.80 -8.69
N GLY A 69 6.74 5.80 -9.04
CA GLY A 69 5.44 6.06 -8.43
C GLY A 69 5.36 7.34 -7.60
N LEU A 70 4.41 7.38 -6.69
CA LEU A 70 4.13 8.50 -5.78
C LEU A 70 5.21 8.57 -4.69
N THR A 71 6.07 9.58 -4.73
CA THR A 71 7.15 9.78 -3.75
C THR A 71 6.89 10.93 -2.77
N GLU A 72 5.99 11.83 -3.14
CA GLU A 72 5.62 12.99 -2.36
C GLU A 72 4.19 13.44 -2.67
N SER A 73 3.61 14.30 -1.86
CA SER A 73 2.28 14.86 -2.10
C SER A 73 2.25 15.69 -3.38
N ASP A 74 1.20 15.54 -4.17
CA ASP A 74 0.92 16.37 -5.36
C ASP A 74 0.42 17.78 -4.99
N THR A 75 0.11 18.01 -3.72
CA THR A 75 -0.38 19.30 -3.20
C THR A 75 0.49 19.78 -2.05
N SER A 76 0.51 21.09 -1.81
CA SER A 76 1.21 21.64 -0.66
C SER A 76 0.53 21.18 0.64
N VAL A 77 1.29 20.51 1.49
CA VAL A 77 0.85 20.01 2.81
C VAL A 77 1.91 20.35 3.85
N CYS A 78 1.50 20.57 5.09
CA CYS A 78 2.42 20.69 6.21
C CYS A 78 2.77 19.29 6.73
N GLY A 79 4.07 18.99 6.82
CA GLY A 79 4.57 17.70 7.31
C GLY A 79 4.87 16.69 6.20
N SER A 80 4.99 15.42 6.58
CA SER A 80 5.36 14.31 5.72
C SER A 80 4.49 13.10 6.03
N PHE A 81 4.52 12.10 5.15
CA PHE A 81 3.74 10.88 5.27
C PHE A 81 4.64 9.72 5.68
N LEU A 82 4.50 9.25 6.92
CA LEU A 82 5.25 8.08 7.38
C LEU A 82 4.67 6.81 6.76
N THR A 83 5.55 6.03 6.13
CA THR A 83 5.23 4.68 5.67
C THR A 83 6.23 3.69 6.26
N VAL A 84 5.72 2.54 6.69
CA VAL A 84 6.49 1.49 7.34
C VAL A 84 6.36 0.21 6.52
N ASP A 85 7.49 -0.36 6.11
CA ASP A 85 7.52 -1.61 5.36
C ASP A 85 7.69 -2.80 6.32
N LEU A 86 6.84 -3.81 6.15
CA LEU A 86 6.88 -5.08 6.86
C LEU A 86 7.17 -6.20 5.86
N CYS A 87 8.45 -6.31 5.50
CA CYS A 87 8.96 -7.34 4.61
C CYS A 87 9.10 -8.68 5.33
N PRO A 88 9.28 -9.83 4.60
CA PRO A 88 9.62 -11.09 5.24
C PRO A 88 10.88 -10.95 6.10
N SER A 89 10.78 -11.27 7.39
CA SER A 89 11.87 -11.16 8.34
C SER A 89 11.75 -12.21 9.43
N VAL A 90 12.90 -12.57 10.01
CA VAL A 90 12.99 -13.34 11.26
C VAL A 90 13.33 -12.44 12.45
N MET A 91 13.54 -11.14 12.17
CA MET A 91 13.84 -10.15 13.20
C MET A 91 12.55 -9.70 13.91
N PRO A 92 12.66 -9.23 15.15
CA PRO A 92 11.50 -8.77 15.90
C PRO A 92 10.79 -7.59 15.22
N PHE A 93 9.48 -7.55 15.40
CA PHE A 93 8.65 -6.42 15.04
C PHE A 93 8.96 -5.19 15.92
N GLU A 94 9.15 -4.04 15.29
CA GLU A 94 9.52 -2.78 15.96
C GLU A 94 8.30 -2.09 16.59
N LYS A 95 7.71 -2.74 17.57
CA LYS A 95 6.51 -2.25 18.28
C LYS A 95 6.67 -0.84 18.83
N ARG A 96 7.89 -0.50 19.31
CA ARG A 96 8.20 0.82 19.86
C ARG A 96 8.06 1.96 18.86
N LEU A 97 8.26 1.71 17.57
CA LEU A 97 8.01 2.69 16.52
C LEU A 97 6.53 3.16 16.56
N PHE A 98 5.62 2.20 16.60
CA PHE A 98 4.18 2.47 16.62
C PHE A 98 3.71 3.06 17.96
N GLU A 99 4.24 2.58 19.07
CA GLU A 99 3.98 3.15 20.41
C GLU A 99 4.43 4.60 20.47
N GLY A 100 5.62 4.91 19.96
CA GLY A 100 6.13 6.28 19.88
C GLY A 100 5.27 7.18 18.99
N LEU A 101 4.76 6.67 17.85
CA LEU A 101 3.85 7.40 16.98
C LEU A 101 2.52 7.71 17.69
N ILE A 102 1.95 6.73 18.39
CA ILE A 102 0.74 6.91 19.19
C ILE A 102 0.95 7.98 20.28
N ASP A 103 2.09 7.93 20.97
CA ASP A 103 2.40 8.90 22.02
C ASP A 103 2.55 10.32 21.48
N LEU A 104 3.23 10.50 20.34
CA LEU A 104 3.37 11.79 19.67
C LEU A 104 2.02 12.37 19.20
N TRP A 105 1.03 11.51 18.95
CA TRP A 105 -0.28 11.91 18.41
C TRP A 105 -1.37 12.06 19.47
N ARG A 106 -1.08 11.65 20.72
CA ARG A 106 -2.06 11.52 21.82
C ARG A 106 -2.94 12.76 22.02
N ASP A 107 -2.35 13.95 21.93
CA ASP A 107 -3.04 15.22 22.22
C ASP A 107 -3.75 15.82 21.01
N ARG A 108 -3.74 15.14 19.86
CA ARG A 108 -4.36 15.65 18.62
C ARG A 108 -5.86 15.34 18.50
N GLY A 109 -6.40 14.47 19.35
CA GLY A 109 -7.81 14.09 19.35
C GLY A 109 -8.25 13.20 18.18
N GLU A 110 -7.29 12.74 17.37
CA GLU A 110 -7.49 11.83 16.23
C GLU A 110 -6.45 10.71 16.24
N PRO A 111 -6.71 9.55 15.61
CA PRO A 111 -5.75 8.46 15.50
C PRO A 111 -4.49 8.88 14.75
N ALA A 112 -3.32 8.39 15.17
CA ALA A 112 -2.06 8.61 14.48
C ALA A 112 -2.07 7.95 13.08
N PRO A 113 -1.90 8.71 11.98
CA PRO A 113 -1.94 8.16 10.64
C PRO A 113 -0.59 7.52 10.28
N VAL A 114 -0.64 6.36 9.62
CA VAL A 114 0.54 5.67 9.08
C VAL A 114 0.16 4.83 7.86
N GLY A 115 0.99 4.85 6.82
CA GLY A 115 0.93 3.89 5.73
C GLY A 115 1.71 2.63 6.12
N LEU A 116 1.13 1.45 5.98
CA LEU A 116 1.78 0.19 6.32
C LEU A 116 1.84 -0.70 5.08
N ALA A 117 3.04 -0.84 4.51
CA ALA A 117 3.29 -1.69 3.37
C ALA A 117 3.60 -3.11 3.89
N VAL A 118 2.59 -3.99 3.82
CA VAL A 118 2.65 -5.32 4.41
C VAL A 118 2.77 -6.38 3.33
N THR A 119 3.67 -7.35 3.56
CA THR A 119 3.78 -8.56 2.72
C THR A 119 2.92 -9.69 3.27
N GLY A 120 2.40 -10.56 2.38
CA GLY A 120 1.63 -11.71 2.80
C GLY A 120 2.42 -12.62 3.74
N VAL A 121 3.65 -12.96 3.39
CA VAL A 121 4.52 -13.82 4.21
C VAL A 121 4.82 -13.23 5.59
N TRP A 122 4.95 -11.90 5.71
CA TRP A 122 5.11 -11.28 7.03
C TRP A 122 3.83 -11.45 7.86
N ALA A 123 2.68 -11.14 7.29
CA ALA A 123 1.40 -11.22 7.99
C ALA A 123 1.10 -12.66 8.45
N ASP A 124 1.36 -13.67 7.62
CA ASP A 124 1.20 -15.08 7.98
C ASP A 124 2.10 -15.54 9.14
N ARG A 125 3.32 -15.00 9.21
CA ARG A 125 4.30 -15.41 10.22
C ARG A 125 4.24 -14.60 11.51
N HIS A 126 3.60 -13.44 11.47
CA HIS A 126 3.53 -12.47 12.57
C HIS A 126 2.08 -12.15 12.94
N GLU A 127 1.26 -13.20 13.06
CA GLU A 127 -0.17 -13.08 13.38
C GLU A 127 -0.42 -12.28 14.66
N GLU A 128 0.37 -12.50 15.72
CA GLU A 128 0.21 -11.80 17.00
C GLU A 128 0.46 -10.29 16.85
N GLU A 129 1.48 -9.92 16.07
CA GLU A 129 1.83 -8.53 15.79
C GLU A 129 0.80 -7.86 14.88
N LEU A 130 0.30 -8.58 13.89
CA LEU A 130 -0.80 -8.12 13.04
C LEU A 130 -2.07 -7.87 13.87
N GLN A 131 -2.44 -8.80 14.75
CA GLN A 131 -3.60 -8.62 15.63
C GLN A 131 -3.39 -7.48 16.64
N TRP A 132 -2.16 -7.25 17.10
CA TRP A 132 -1.85 -6.08 17.91
C TRP A 132 -2.09 -4.77 17.14
N LEU A 133 -1.63 -4.66 15.90
CA LEU A 133 -1.87 -3.48 15.02
C LEU A 133 -3.37 -3.26 14.80
N ILE A 134 -4.12 -4.33 14.50
CA ILE A 134 -5.58 -4.29 14.35
C ILE A 134 -6.24 -3.77 15.64
N GLY A 135 -5.75 -4.22 16.79
CA GLY A 135 -6.19 -3.73 18.09
C GLY A 135 -6.00 -2.21 18.24
N GLN A 136 -4.83 -1.68 17.84
CA GLN A 136 -4.58 -0.23 17.89
C GLN A 136 -5.54 0.57 16.97
N VAL A 137 -5.91 0.00 15.82
CA VAL A 137 -6.91 0.62 14.93
C VAL A 137 -8.30 0.60 15.57
N ARG A 138 -8.73 -0.53 16.14
CA ARG A 138 -10.02 -0.67 16.84
C ARG A 138 -10.14 0.27 18.05
N GLU A 139 -9.03 0.48 18.76
CA GLU A 139 -8.94 1.42 19.89
C GLU A 139 -8.81 2.88 19.45
N ARG A 140 -8.81 3.15 18.12
CA ARG A 140 -8.66 4.49 17.54
C ARG A 140 -7.35 5.19 17.93
N LYS A 141 -6.30 4.44 18.17
CA LYS A 141 -4.94 4.95 18.43
C LYS A 141 -4.16 5.12 17.13
N LEU A 142 -4.34 4.19 16.17
CA LEU A 142 -3.76 4.26 14.83
C LEU A 142 -4.86 4.33 13.77
N ARG A 143 -4.56 5.04 12.67
CA ARG A 143 -5.28 4.97 11.39
C ARG A 143 -4.31 4.46 10.34
N ILE A 144 -4.45 3.19 9.98
CA ILE A 144 -3.54 2.51 9.06
C ILE A 144 -4.11 2.54 7.65
N THR A 145 -3.30 3.02 6.68
CA THR A 145 -3.52 2.78 5.27
C THR A 145 -2.78 1.49 4.90
N TRP A 146 -3.52 0.41 4.63
CA TRP A 146 -2.96 -0.90 4.30
C TRP A 146 -2.47 -0.91 2.85
N ILE A 147 -1.19 -0.78 2.66
CA ILE A 147 -0.51 -0.76 1.36
C ILE A 147 -0.09 -2.19 1.03
N ASN A 148 -0.45 -2.67 -0.15
CA ASN A 148 -0.02 -3.98 -0.62
C ASN A 148 1.48 -3.94 -0.98
N HIS A 149 2.27 -4.89 -0.44
CA HIS A 149 3.72 -4.98 -0.67
C HIS A 149 4.15 -6.33 -1.27
N SER A 150 3.29 -6.94 -2.08
CA SER A 150 3.36 -8.31 -2.60
C SER A 150 3.21 -9.39 -1.52
N TYR A 151 3.05 -10.64 -1.95
CA TYR A 151 2.88 -11.75 -1.01
C TYR A 151 4.23 -12.30 -0.54
N ASN A 152 5.04 -12.82 -1.47
CA ASN A 152 6.30 -13.49 -1.17
C ASN A 152 7.49 -12.54 -1.03
N HIS A 153 7.44 -11.38 -1.68
CA HIS A 153 8.56 -10.42 -1.71
C HIS A 153 9.87 -11.12 -2.07
N PRO A 154 9.97 -11.80 -3.22
CA PRO A 154 11.16 -12.56 -3.56
C PRO A 154 12.38 -11.65 -3.66
N TYR A 155 13.48 -12.04 -3.04
CA TYR A 155 14.73 -11.27 -3.07
C TYR A 155 15.94 -12.21 -3.16
N ASP A 156 16.81 -11.93 -4.10
CA ASP A 156 18.10 -12.59 -4.26
C ASP A 156 19.20 -11.51 -4.34
N ARG A 157 20.03 -11.44 -3.31
CA ARG A 157 21.11 -10.44 -3.19
C ARG A 157 22.23 -10.62 -4.21
N ASP A 158 22.34 -11.81 -4.79
CA ASP A 158 23.40 -12.17 -5.75
C ASP A 158 22.97 -11.85 -7.19
N LYS A 159 21.76 -11.35 -7.39
CA LYS A 159 21.19 -10.94 -8.67
C LYS A 159 21.23 -9.42 -8.87
N ALA A 160 21.25 -9.01 -10.13
CA ALA A 160 21.03 -7.60 -10.49
C ALA A 160 19.62 -7.16 -10.12
N LEU A 161 19.42 -5.85 -9.93
CA LEU A 161 18.11 -5.31 -9.52
C LEU A 161 16.98 -5.61 -10.51
N ASP A 162 17.30 -5.72 -11.79
CA ASP A 162 16.35 -6.06 -12.86
C ASP A 162 16.11 -7.58 -13.02
N GLU A 163 16.71 -8.40 -12.15
CA GLU A 163 16.53 -9.85 -12.09
C GLU A 163 16.07 -10.36 -10.71
N THR A 164 15.72 -9.46 -9.79
CA THR A 164 15.29 -9.80 -8.44
C THR A 164 13.93 -9.17 -8.11
N PHE A 165 13.42 -9.38 -6.92
CA PHE A 165 12.07 -9.00 -6.49
C PHE A 165 11.00 -9.50 -7.46
N LEU A 166 10.03 -8.69 -7.81
CA LEU A 166 8.95 -9.07 -8.75
C LEU A 166 9.42 -9.19 -10.21
N LEU A 167 10.69 -8.87 -10.50
CA LEU A 167 11.35 -9.11 -11.79
C LEU A 167 12.02 -10.47 -11.86
N THR A 168 12.02 -11.26 -10.78
CA THR A 168 12.51 -12.64 -10.78
C THR A 168 11.76 -13.47 -11.83
N PRO A 169 12.46 -14.14 -12.75
CA PRO A 169 11.81 -14.98 -13.77
C PRO A 169 10.87 -16.02 -13.15
N GLY A 170 9.65 -16.11 -13.69
CA GLY A 170 8.63 -17.04 -13.22
C GLY A 170 7.73 -16.47 -12.11
N THR A 171 7.96 -15.26 -11.62
CA THR A 171 7.06 -14.59 -10.68
C THR A 171 5.71 -14.31 -11.34
N ASN A 172 4.63 -14.77 -10.71
CA ASN A 172 3.28 -14.41 -11.11
C ASN A 172 2.87 -13.11 -10.41
N PHE A 173 2.98 -12.01 -11.13
CA PHE A 173 2.75 -10.66 -10.57
C PHE A 173 1.34 -10.47 -10.02
N GLU A 174 0.31 -10.93 -10.73
CA GLU A 174 -1.08 -10.81 -10.29
C GLU A 174 -1.33 -11.63 -9.02
N GLU A 175 -0.77 -12.83 -8.95
CA GLU A 175 -0.87 -13.69 -7.76
C GLU A 175 -0.19 -13.05 -6.54
N GLU A 176 0.98 -12.46 -6.71
CA GLU A 176 1.68 -11.70 -5.66
C GLU A 176 0.82 -10.58 -5.07
N ILE A 177 0.04 -9.89 -5.90
CA ILE A 177 -0.85 -8.83 -5.46
C ILE A 177 -2.14 -9.36 -4.85
N LEU A 178 -2.84 -10.24 -5.59
CA LEU A 178 -4.17 -10.69 -5.19
C LEU A 178 -4.14 -11.55 -3.93
N SER A 179 -3.10 -12.36 -3.73
CA SER A 179 -2.95 -13.16 -2.51
C SER A 179 -2.82 -12.28 -1.27
N THR A 180 -2.09 -11.16 -1.36
CA THR A 180 -2.00 -10.20 -0.26
C THR A 180 -3.32 -9.48 -0.01
N GLU A 181 -4.07 -9.10 -1.06
CA GLU A 181 -5.40 -8.52 -0.90
C GLU A 181 -6.37 -9.50 -0.23
N ILE A 182 -6.35 -10.78 -0.62
CA ILE A 182 -7.17 -11.83 -0.02
C ILE A 182 -6.84 -12.00 1.46
N LEU A 183 -5.55 -12.11 1.79
CA LEU A 183 -5.10 -12.23 3.18
C LEU A 183 -5.56 -11.05 4.04
N LEU A 184 -5.42 -9.82 3.57
CA LEU A 184 -5.92 -8.65 4.28
C LEU A 184 -7.43 -8.75 4.53
N LEU A 185 -8.21 -9.13 3.51
CA LEU A 185 -9.65 -9.31 3.64
C LEU A 185 -10.02 -10.42 4.62
N GLU A 186 -9.26 -11.52 4.70
CA GLU A 186 -9.46 -12.60 5.68
C GLU A 186 -9.32 -12.10 7.13
N HIS A 187 -8.49 -11.08 7.35
CA HIS A 187 -8.34 -10.39 8.64
C HIS A 187 -9.31 -9.20 8.86
N ASP A 188 -10.35 -9.07 8.02
CA ASP A 188 -11.28 -7.92 8.04
C ASP A 188 -10.60 -6.56 7.76
N LEU A 189 -9.48 -6.57 7.07
CA LEU A 189 -8.76 -5.38 6.65
C LEU A 189 -9.09 -5.07 5.19
N VAL A 190 -9.40 -3.80 4.92
CA VAL A 190 -9.69 -3.36 3.54
C VAL A 190 -8.40 -2.88 2.90
N PRO A 191 -7.91 -3.55 1.81
CA PRO A 191 -6.74 -3.10 1.09
C PRO A 191 -6.95 -1.70 0.53
N SER A 192 -5.94 -0.85 0.58
CA SER A 192 -5.97 0.45 -0.11
C SER A 192 -5.69 0.29 -1.61
N VAL A 193 -5.82 1.37 -2.35
CA VAL A 193 -5.42 1.42 -3.79
C VAL A 193 -3.92 1.57 -3.99
N PHE A 194 -3.15 1.57 -2.94
CA PHE A 194 -1.71 1.77 -3.01
C PHE A 194 -0.96 0.44 -3.02
N PHE A 195 0.07 0.40 -3.87
CA PHE A 195 1.00 -0.73 -3.96
C PHE A 195 2.44 -0.25 -3.84
N ARG A 196 3.24 -0.87 -3.00
CA ARG A 196 4.67 -0.63 -2.93
C ARG A 196 5.44 -1.80 -3.51
N PHE A 197 6.25 -1.53 -4.53
CA PHE A 197 7.12 -2.55 -5.10
C PHE A 197 8.18 -2.97 -4.10
N PRO A 198 8.42 -4.28 -3.89
CA PRO A 198 9.57 -4.79 -3.14
C PRO A 198 10.89 -4.17 -3.61
N GLY A 199 11.71 -3.69 -2.65
CA GLY A 199 12.95 -2.97 -2.95
C GLY A 199 12.77 -1.67 -3.73
N LEU A 200 11.53 -1.20 -3.90
CA LEU A 200 11.12 -0.13 -4.83
C LEU A 200 11.49 -0.43 -6.28
N VAL A 201 11.65 -1.71 -6.65
CA VAL A 201 12.12 -2.14 -7.97
C VAL A 201 10.95 -2.53 -8.87
N SER A 202 10.89 -1.92 -10.06
CA SER A 202 9.86 -2.17 -11.06
C SER A 202 10.39 -1.94 -12.48
N ASN A 203 9.57 -2.24 -13.46
CA ASN A 203 9.78 -1.87 -14.87
C ASN A 203 8.46 -1.45 -15.51
N CYS A 204 8.52 -0.97 -16.75
CA CYS A 204 7.32 -0.51 -17.45
C CYS A 204 6.26 -1.59 -17.66
N ASP A 205 6.63 -2.87 -17.73
CA ASP A 205 5.66 -3.96 -17.84
C ASP A 205 4.89 -4.13 -16.52
N LEU A 206 5.59 -4.18 -15.39
CA LEU A 206 4.97 -4.27 -14.07
C LEU A 206 4.10 -3.04 -13.77
N ILE A 207 4.56 -1.83 -14.11
CA ILE A 207 3.77 -0.60 -13.94
C ILE A 207 2.48 -0.65 -14.77
N ARG A 208 2.56 -1.10 -16.03
CA ARG A 208 1.38 -1.25 -16.89
C ARG A 208 0.38 -2.27 -16.33
N ARG A 209 0.87 -3.42 -15.83
CA ARG A 209 0.06 -4.46 -15.18
C ARG A 209 -0.56 -3.94 -13.87
N LEU A 210 0.19 -3.20 -13.06
CA LEU A 210 -0.31 -2.57 -11.84
C LEU A 210 -1.45 -1.58 -12.15
N LYS A 211 -1.28 -0.73 -13.19
CA LYS A 211 -2.32 0.17 -13.68
C LYS A 211 -3.60 -0.57 -14.07
N ALA A 212 -3.45 -1.71 -14.76
CA ALA A 212 -4.60 -2.53 -15.14
C ALA A 212 -5.36 -3.10 -13.92
N LEU A 213 -4.67 -3.28 -12.78
CA LEU A 213 -5.27 -3.64 -11.49
C LEU A 213 -5.83 -2.42 -10.73
N SER A 214 -5.82 -1.22 -11.31
CA SER A 214 -6.29 0.02 -10.67
C SER A 214 -5.52 0.39 -9.39
N LEU A 215 -4.23 0.05 -9.32
CA LEU A 215 -3.36 0.33 -8.18
C LEU A 215 -2.34 1.42 -8.51
N ILE A 216 -2.09 2.28 -7.52
CA ILE A 216 -1.14 3.40 -7.60
C ILE A 216 0.18 2.96 -6.97
N PRO A 217 1.31 2.97 -7.71
CA PRO A 217 2.61 2.68 -7.12
C PRO A 217 3.04 3.76 -6.14
N VAL A 218 3.57 3.36 -4.98
CA VAL A 218 4.10 4.25 -3.95
C VAL A 218 5.59 4.02 -3.78
N GLY A 219 6.36 5.04 -4.10
CA GLY A 219 7.79 5.11 -3.85
C GLY A 219 8.11 5.77 -2.50
N SER A 220 9.29 6.38 -2.41
CA SER A 220 9.75 7.11 -1.24
C SER A 220 10.56 8.34 -1.66
N ARG A 221 10.32 9.49 -1.05
CA ARG A 221 11.15 10.69 -1.19
C ARG A 221 12.31 10.67 -0.20
N ALA A 222 12.12 9.96 0.92
CA ALA A 222 13.13 9.85 1.97
C ALA A 222 13.15 8.43 2.55
N TRP A 223 14.13 7.64 2.15
CA TRP A 223 14.43 6.34 2.74
C TRP A 223 15.44 6.57 3.88
N LEU A 224 14.96 6.55 5.13
CA LEU A 224 15.76 6.97 6.28
C LEU A 224 17.00 6.10 6.49
N ALA A 225 16.91 4.79 6.26
CA ALA A 225 18.07 3.90 6.36
C ALA A 225 19.19 4.20 5.35
N LYS A 226 18.88 4.90 4.26
CA LYS A 226 19.87 5.41 3.30
C LYS A 226 20.41 6.80 3.66
N GLY A 227 19.98 7.37 4.79
CA GLY A 227 20.39 8.70 5.24
C GLY A 227 19.70 9.84 4.49
N GLU A 228 18.61 9.58 3.78
CA GLU A 228 17.85 10.59 3.06
C GLU A 228 17.04 11.45 4.05
N THR A 229 16.98 12.75 3.80
CA THR A 229 16.28 13.70 4.66
C THR A 229 14.93 14.07 4.07
N PRO A 230 13.82 13.92 4.82
CA PRO A 230 12.50 14.31 4.35
C PRO A 230 12.35 15.83 4.28
N VAL A 231 11.56 16.29 3.32
CA VAL A 231 11.05 17.65 3.20
C VAL A 231 9.53 17.65 3.33
N GLU A 232 8.89 18.80 3.38
CA GLU A 232 7.43 18.87 3.39
C GLU A 232 6.82 18.10 2.20
N GLY A 233 5.77 17.34 2.47
CA GLY A 233 5.10 16.51 1.49
C GLY A 233 5.76 15.14 1.21
N SER A 234 6.96 14.88 1.74
CA SER A 234 7.68 13.61 1.49
C SER A 234 6.90 12.39 1.97
N ILE A 235 6.92 11.34 1.16
CA ILE A 235 6.65 9.97 1.64
C ILE A 235 7.96 9.44 2.21
N ILE A 236 7.94 9.12 3.52
CA ILE A 236 9.07 8.60 4.28
C ILE A 236 8.96 7.09 4.31
N LEU A 237 10.06 6.39 4.03
CA LEU A 237 10.18 4.94 4.15
C LEU A 237 11.07 4.56 5.32
N VAL A 238 10.53 3.72 6.20
CA VAL A 238 11.26 3.01 7.24
C VAL A 238 10.85 1.54 7.25
N HIS A 239 11.65 0.65 7.85
CA HIS A 239 11.27 -0.74 8.09
C HIS A 239 10.86 -0.93 9.55
N GLY A 240 9.77 -1.65 9.77
CA GLY A 240 9.21 -1.91 11.10
C GLY A 240 9.52 -3.32 11.64
N ASN A 241 10.49 -4.02 11.08
CA ASN A 241 10.77 -5.42 11.37
C ASN A 241 12.27 -5.75 11.44
N GLY A 242 13.11 -4.77 11.79
CA GLY A 242 14.54 -4.95 11.99
C GLY A 242 15.34 -5.34 10.75
N ASN A 243 14.78 -5.21 9.54
CA ASN A 243 15.50 -5.53 8.30
C ASN A 243 16.63 -4.55 7.99
N GLU A 244 16.58 -3.35 8.56
CA GLU A 244 17.59 -2.31 8.39
C GLU A 244 18.03 -1.74 9.74
N PRO A 245 19.37 -1.66 9.99
CA PRO A 245 19.88 -1.23 11.32
C PRO A 245 19.58 0.22 11.69
N ALA A 246 19.22 1.05 10.73
CA ALA A 246 19.00 2.49 10.90
C ALA A 246 17.54 2.95 10.68
N GLY A 247 16.58 2.05 10.69
CA GLY A 247 15.16 2.42 10.60
C GLY A 247 14.33 1.70 9.61
#